data_698eb6364db6ccf002cd9dbdb97267db
#
_entry.id   698eb6364db6ccf002cd9dbdb97267db
#
_cell.length_a   1.000
_cell.length_b   1.000
_cell.length_c   1.000
_cell.angle_alpha   90.00
_cell.angle_beta   90.00
_cell.angle_gamma   90.00
#
_symmetry.space_group_name_H-M   'P 1'
#
loop_
_entity.id
_entity.type
_entity.pdbx_description
1 polymer ?
#
loop_
_entity_poly.entity_id
_entity_poly.type
_entity_poly.pdbx_seq_one_letter_code
_entity_poly.pdbx_strand_id
1 'polypeptide(L)'
;MRFYLICILLLAIKAVVGQVPNNSFETWNSTSGYLTPANWDNLNQITFSSGIFTCSQGTPGNPGSSYLFLMSKTVPGRGVVPGIAVSGKLDTSTYKPLSGYPFTNRPQSLNYNIQYMPYDPTDSTSVKVLLTKWNTSTMLRDTIAYGASYYNAMAHSWFVGSTYLNYQSGDAPDSALIILSSSSSSPKNGSYIYLDNLLFTGSVIGINEQSVNQEDVLIYPNPTVESLTVELKNNVAIAEIAVCDIMGKQVFRTSFLKSVTVNTMAWARGTYFIKISRNNKSSINKKIIIQ
;
A
#
# COMPACT_ATOMS: atom_id res chain seq x y z
N MET A 1 51.50 32.62 -11.78
CA MET A 1 50.85 31.29 -11.73
C MET A 1 49.49 31.46 -11.06
N ARG A 2 48.40 31.49 -11.84
CA ARG A 2 47.03 31.67 -11.31
C ARG A 2 46.38 30.28 -11.15
N PHE A 3 46.13 29.85 -9.92
CA PHE A 3 45.38 28.64 -9.62
C PHE A 3 43.89 28.93 -9.78
N TYR A 4 43.23 28.28 -10.75
CA TYR A 4 41.77 28.24 -10.85
C TYR A 4 41.25 27.13 -9.95
N LEU A 5 40.50 27.51 -8.91
CA LEU A 5 39.77 26.58 -8.03
C LEU A 5 38.49 26.17 -8.76
N ILE A 6 38.47 24.96 -9.30
CA ILE A 6 37.25 24.38 -9.88
C ILE A 6 36.39 23.83 -8.71
N CYS A 7 35.33 24.57 -8.34
CA CYS A 7 34.32 24.09 -7.45
C CYS A 7 33.41 23.09 -8.18
N ILE A 8 33.64 21.80 -7.96
CA ILE A 8 32.69 20.73 -8.43
C ILE A 8 31.48 20.77 -7.52
N LEU A 9 30.37 21.32 -8.02
CA LEU A 9 29.07 21.28 -7.36
C LEU A 9 28.50 19.86 -7.52
N LEU A 10 28.69 19.00 -6.51
CA LEU A 10 28.00 17.72 -6.41
C LEU A 10 26.51 17.99 -6.17
N LEU A 11 25.70 17.97 -7.24
CA LEU A 11 24.25 17.86 -7.12
C LEU A 11 23.93 16.47 -6.56
N ALA A 12 23.68 16.40 -5.26
CA ALA A 12 23.05 15.23 -4.65
C ALA A 12 21.61 15.13 -5.17
N ILE A 13 21.38 14.29 -6.17
CA ILE A 13 20.05 13.88 -6.60
C ILE A 13 19.46 13.08 -5.42
N LYS A 14 18.70 13.76 -4.55
CA LYS A 14 17.86 13.07 -3.60
C LYS A 14 16.78 12.34 -4.42
N ALA A 15 16.91 11.02 -4.55
CA ALA A 15 15.80 10.21 -5.03
C ALA A 15 14.60 10.52 -4.11
N VAL A 16 13.55 11.13 -4.65
CA VAL A 16 12.29 11.36 -3.92
C VAL A 16 11.62 9.98 -3.82
N VAL A 17 11.97 9.27 -2.76
CA VAL A 17 11.39 7.96 -2.45
C VAL A 17 9.98 8.22 -1.92
N GLY A 18 8.96 7.77 -2.64
CA GLY A 18 7.60 7.77 -2.11
C GLY A 18 6.52 8.46 -2.94
N GLN A 19 6.81 8.93 -4.14
CA GLN A 19 5.77 9.44 -5.06
C GLN A 19 5.46 8.43 -6.17
N VAL A 20 4.23 8.47 -6.67
CA VAL A 20 3.85 7.73 -7.89
C VAL A 20 4.63 8.31 -9.06
N PRO A 21 5.40 7.51 -9.83
CA PRO A 21 6.16 8.03 -10.96
C PRO A 21 5.21 8.55 -12.05
N ASN A 22 5.48 9.74 -12.58
CA ASN A 22 4.64 10.40 -13.60
C ASN A 22 3.14 10.37 -13.23
N ASN A 23 2.84 10.77 -12.02
CA ASN A 23 1.53 10.62 -11.35
C ASN A 23 0.37 11.36 -12.03
N SER A 24 0.65 12.38 -12.81
CA SER A 24 -0.31 13.16 -13.60
C SER A 24 -0.14 12.95 -15.11
N PHE A 25 0.60 11.92 -15.53
CA PHE A 25 0.76 11.50 -16.93
C PHE A 25 1.16 12.62 -17.90
N GLU A 26 1.92 13.61 -17.43
CA GLU A 26 2.39 14.73 -18.27
C GLU A 26 3.56 14.36 -19.17
N THR A 27 4.34 13.32 -18.82
CA THR A 27 5.53 12.91 -19.55
C THR A 27 5.29 11.63 -20.33
N TRP A 28 5.49 11.70 -21.65
CA TRP A 28 5.30 10.59 -22.58
C TRP A 28 6.54 10.35 -23.42
N ASN A 29 6.93 9.11 -23.58
CA ASN A 29 8.05 8.67 -24.39
C ASN A 29 7.56 8.15 -25.73
N SER A 30 8.20 8.56 -26.82
CA SER A 30 7.98 7.95 -28.14
C SER A 30 8.86 6.71 -28.28
N THR A 31 8.25 5.57 -28.52
CA THR A 31 8.93 4.27 -28.67
C THR A 31 8.44 3.61 -29.94
N SER A 32 9.30 3.47 -30.96
CA SER A 32 9.06 2.63 -32.15
C SER A 32 7.65 2.75 -32.78
N GLY A 33 7.06 3.95 -32.79
CA GLY A 33 5.79 4.21 -33.46
C GLY A 33 4.56 4.30 -32.55
N TYR A 34 4.73 4.28 -31.22
CA TYR A 34 3.67 4.55 -30.25
C TYR A 34 4.16 5.35 -29.05
N LEU A 35 3.22 5.98 -28.34
CA LEU A 35 3.51 6.70 -27.10
C LEU A 35 3.33 5.78 -25.88
N THR A 36 4.19 5.97 -24.89
CA THR A 36 4.14 5.28 -23.59
C THR A 36 4.29 6.30 -22.47
N PRO A 37 3.48 6.30 -21.41
CA PRO A 37 3.69 7.18 -20.28
C PRO A 37 5.01 6.83 -19.59
N ALA A 38 5.82 7.83 -19.28
CA ALA A 38 7.13 7.62 -18.66
C ALA A 38 7.00 6.84 -17.35
N ASN A 39 7.85 5.83 -17.15
CA ASN A 39 7.86 4.91 -15.99
C ASN A 39 6.62 4.00 -15.84
N TRP A 40 5.79 3.90 -16.87
CA TRP A 40 4.66 2.98 -16.92
C TRP A 40 4.80 2.04 -18.11
N ASP A 41 4.55 0.76 -17.87
CA ASP A 41 4.50 -0.24 -18.94
C ASP A 41 3.05 -0.52 -19.35
N ASN A 42 2.82 -0.95 -20.60
CA ASN A 42 1.48 -1.17 -21.14
C ASN A 42 1.52 -2.19 -22.29
N LEU A 43 0.35 -2.50 -22.87
CA LEU A 43 0.24 -3.51 -23.92
C LEU A 43 0.46 -2.99 -25.34
N ASN A 44 0.77 -1.71 -25.57
CA ASN A 44 0.98 -1.17 -26.91
C ASN A 44 2.11 -1.87 -27.66
N GLN A 45 3.16 -2.36 -26.96
CA GLN A 45 4.27 -3.06 -27.62
C GLN A 45 3.83 -4.33 -28.37
N ILE A 46 2.70 -4.94 -28.02
CA ILE A 46 2.18 -6.13 -28.70
C ILE A 46 0.98 -5.85 -29.63
N THR A 47 0.43 -4.63 -29.56
CA THR A 47 -0.74 -4.24 -30.35
C THR A 47 -0.42 -3.26 -31.47
N PHE A 48 0.70 -2.51 -31.37
CA PHE A 48 1.04 -1.45 -32.32
C PHE A 48 1.28 -1.96 -33.76
N SER A 49 1.76 -3.19 -33.94
CA SER A 49 1.97 -3.80 -35.25
C SER A 49 0.67 -3.94 -36.04
N SER A 50 -0.47 -3.97 -35.36
CA SER A 50 -1.81 -3.96 -35.94
C SER A 50 -2.40 -2.55 -36.07
N GLY A 51 -1.62 -1.48 -35.77
CA GLY A 51 -2.11 -0.10 -35.74
C GLY A 51 -3.10 0.17 -34.58
N ILE A 52 -3.14 -0.68 -33.55
CA ILE A 52 -4.10 -0.60 -32.45
C ILE A 52 -3.35 -0.23 -31.17
N PHE A 53 -3.85 0.80 -30.47
CA PHE A 53 -3.29 1.26 -29.20
C PHE A 53 -4.33 1.15 -28.11
N THR A 54 -4.00 0.40 -27.06
CA THR A 54 -4.86 0.21 -25.88
C THR A 54 -4.53 1.17 -24.74
N CYS A 55 -3.40 1.89 -24.87
CA CYS A 55 -2.94 2.95 -23.99
C CYS A 55 -2.60 4.18 -24.83
N SER A 56 -3.15 5.34 -24.49
CA SER A 56 -2.96 6.58 -25.24
C SER A 56 -2.90 7.79 -24.31
N GLN A 57 -2.31 8.88 -24.79
CA GLN A 57 -2.38 10.18 -24.14
C GLN A 57 -3.70 10.86 -24.49
N GLY A 58 -4.44 11.26 -23.47
CA GLY A 58 -5.62 12.11 -23.62
C GLY A 58 -5.32 13.56 -23.24
N THR A 59 -6.11 14.50 -23.74
CA THR A 59 -6.03 15.95 -23.46
C THR A 59 -7.42 16.57 -23.40
N PRO A 60 -7.67 17.61 -22.58
CA PRO A 60 -6.81 18.18 -21.53
C PRO A 60 -6.76 17.29 -20.29
N GLY A 61 -5.68 17.41 -19.45
CA GLY A 61 -5.56 16.72 -18.18
C GLY A 61 -6.51 17.26 -17.09
N ASN A 62 -6.55 16.58 -15.96
CA ASN A 62 -7.32 17.00 -14.78
C ASN A 62 -6.56 16.67 -13.45
N PRO A 63 -5.64 17.54 -12.97
CA PRO A 63 -5.17 18.78 -13.59
C PRO A 63 -4.12 18.55 -14.69
N GLY A 64 -3.75 19.60 -15.39
CA GLY A 64 -2.62 19.60 -16.31
C GLY A 64 -2.99 19.50 -17.78
N SER A 65 -2.03 19.06 -18.59
CA SER A 65 -2.15 19.03 -20.04
C SER A 65 -2.65 17.70 -20.58
N SER A 66 -2.35 16.60 -19.89
CA SER A 66 -2.65 15.25 -20.37
C SER A 66 -3.07 14.30 -19.26
N TYR A 67 -3.72 13.23 -19.66
CA TYR A 67 -4.17 12.15 -18.80
C TYR A 67 -3.91 10.79 -19.44
N LEU A 68 -3.96 9.72 -18.65
CA LEU A 68 -3.88 8.35 -19.15
C LEU A 68 -5.25 7.90 -19.69
N PHE A 69 -5.28 7.50 -20.96
CA PHE A 69 -6.43 6.89 -21.60
C PHE A 69 -6.15 5.40 -21.88
N LEU A 70 -6.89 4.51 -21.20
CA LEU A 70 -6.85 3.06 -21.43
C LEU A 70 -8.17 2.60 -22.06
N MET A 71 -8.08 1.79 -23.12
CA MET A 71 -9.27 1.27 -23.81
C MET A 71 -9.06 -0.19 -24.20
N SER A 72 -10.03 -1.01 -23.92
CA SER A 72 -10.08 -2.40 -24.41
C SER A 72 -10.44 -2.42 -25.90
N LYS A 73 -9.63 -3.09 -26.71
CA LYS A 73 -9.79 -3.10 -28.17
C LYS A 73 -9.64 -4.50 -28.75
N THR A 74 -10.42 -4.80 -29.77
CA THR A 74 -10.23 -6.03 -30.57
C THR A 74 -8.95 -5.91 -31.39
N VAL A 75 -8.03 -6.86 -31.22
CA VAL A 75 -6.75 -6.94 -31.93
C VAL A 75 -6.74 -8.20 -32.79
N PRO A 76 -6.43 -8.11 -34.11
CA PRO A 76 -6.36 -9.26 -34.98
C PRO A 76 -5.43 -10.35 -34.42
N GLY A 77 -5.90 -11.58 -34.39
CA GLY A 77 -5.16 -12.75 -33.88
C GLY A 77 -5.03 -12.83 -32.35
N ARG A 78 -5.59 -11.87 -31.59
CA ARG A 78 -5.51 -11.84 -30.11
C ARG A 78 -6.87 -11.74 -29.41
N GLY A 79 -7.95 -11.44 -30.16
CA GLY A 79 -9.26 -11.15 -29.57
C GLY A 79 -9.29 -9.76 -28.90
N VAL A 80 -10.08 -9.60 -27.84
CA VAL A 80 -10.15 -8.34 -27.10
C VAL A 80 -8.98 -8.24 -26.13
N VAL A 81 -8.13 -7.24 -26.34
CA VAL A 81 -6.99 -6.90 -25.47
C VAL A 81 -7.40 -5.75 -24.56
N PRO A 82 -7.31 -5.89 -23.22
CA PRO A 82 -7.66 -4.81 -22.30
C PRO A 82 -6.65 -3.66 -22.38
N GLY A 83 -7.10 -2.45 -22.09
CA GLY A 83 -6.21 -1.35 -21.79
C GLY A 83 -5.62 -1.51 -20.39
N ILE A 84 -4.35 -1.87 -20.30
CA ILE A 84 -3.63 -2.03 -19.03
C ILE A 84 -2.42 -1.11 -18.99
N ALA A 85 -2.19 -0.47 -17.83
CA ALA A 85 -0.94 0.20 -17.51
C ALA A 85 -0.48 -0.19 -16.10
N VAL A 86 0.83 -0.40 -15.93
CA VAL A 86 1.45 -0.75 -14.65
C VAL A 86 2.61 0.18 -14.34
N SER A 87 2.75 0.59 -13.08
CA SER A 87 3.86 1.41 -12.60
C SER A 87 5.12 0.56 -12.38
N GLY A 88 5.66 0.00 -13.45
CA GLY A 88 6.78 -0.95 -13.41
C GLY A 88 6.87 -1.74 -14.70
N LYS A 89 7.08 -3.05 -14.61
CA LYS A 89 7.18 -3.94 -15.76
C LYS A 89 5.99 -4.87 -15.88
N LEU A 90 5.56 -5.10 -17.13
CA LEU A 90 4.42 -5.94 -17.49
C LEU A 90 4.90 -7.12 -18.36
N ASP A 91 4.49 -8.33 -18.00
CA ASP A 91 4.58 -9.47 -18.92
C ASP A 91 3.44 -9.37 -19.95
N THR A 92 3.80 -9.08 -21.16
CA THR A 92 2.84 -8.89 -22.25
C THR A 92 2.25 -10.18 -22.80
N SER A 93 2.78 -11.35 -22.42
CA SER A 93 2.26 -12.66 -22.79
C SER A 93 1.10 -13.09 -21.87
N THR A 94 1.23 -12.79 -20.59
CA THR A 94 0.25 -13.16 -19.55
C THR A 94 -0.58 -11.99 -19.05
N TYR A 95 -0.23 -10.75 -19.44
CA TYR A 95 -0.82 -9.49 -18.96
C TYR A 95 -0.68 -9.30 -17.45
N LYS A 96 0.33 -9.95 -16.85
CA LYS A 96 0.60 -9.86 -15.40
C LYS A 96 1.77 -8.92 -15.12
N PRO A 97 1.74 -8.17 -14.02
CA PRO A 97 2.87 -7.35 -13.63
C PRO A 97 4.05 -8.22 -13.20
N LEU A 98 5.27 -7.80 -13.56
CA LEU A 98 6.53 -8.43 -13.19
C LEU A 98 7.22 -7.70 -12.03
N SER A 99 7.15 -6.37 -12.00
CA SER A 99 7.80 -5.56 -10.97
C SER A 99 7.06 -4.25 -10.77
N GLY A 100 7.28 -3.64 -9.60
CA GLY A 100 6.89 -2.26 -9.29
C GLY A 100 8.10 -1.32 -9.33
N TYR A 101 8.01 -0.21 -8.62
CA TYR A 101 9.05 0.81 -8.45
C TYR A 101 9.44 0.92 -6.95
N PRO A 102 10.65 1.45 -6.62
CA PRO A 102 11.09 1.62 -5.25
C PRO A 102 10.16 2.51 -4.44
N PHE A 103 9.69 2.01 -3.29
CA PHE A 103 8.72 2.71 -2.46
C PHE A 103 8.80 2.20 -1.02
N THR A 104 8.91 3.11 -0.03
CA THR A 104 9.11 2.75 1.38
C THR A 104 8.05 3.28 2.33
N ASN A 105 7.14 4.16 1.84
CA ASN A 105 6.10 4.74 2.68
C ASN A 105 4.95 3.75 2.91
N ARG A 106 4.15 4.03 3.93
CA ARG A 106 2.95 3.26 4.30
C ARG A 106 1.71 4.17 4.21
N PRO A 107 1.22 4.49 2.99
CA PRO A 107 0.04 5.34 2.82
C PRO A 107 -1.25 4.60 3.22
N GLN A 108 -2.29 5.36 3.52
CA GLN A 108 -3.61 4.81 3.80
C GLN A 108 -4.37 4.45 2.51
N SER A 109 -4.21 5.25 1.48
CA SER A 109 -4.89 5.07 0.20
C SER A 109 -4.12 5.66 -0.98
N LEU A 110 -4.46 5.21 -2.18
CA LEU A 110 -4.16 5.88 -3.45
C LEU A 110 -5.42 6.62 -3.90
N ASN A 111 -5.34 7.94 -4.06
CA ASN A 111 -6.39 8.77 -4.64
C ASN A 111 -6.04 9.09 -6.10
N TYR A 112 -7.04 9.28 -6.94
CA TYR A 112 -6.89 9.59 -8.36
C TYR A 112 -8.12 10.26 -8.92
N ASN A 113 -7.97 11.02 -10.00
CA ASN A 113 -9.08 11.49 -10.81
C ASN A 113 -9.41 10.43 -11.87
N ILE A 114 -10.70 10.13 -12.04
CA ILE A 114 -11.15 9.02 -12.89
C ILE A 114 -12.43 9.36 -13.64
N GLN A 115 -12.54 8.89 -14.89
CA GLN A 115 -13.79 8.70 -15.63
C GLN A 115 -13.83 7.26 -16.13
N TYR A 116 -15.02 6.67 -16.19
CA TYR A 116 -15.19 5.31 -16.71
C TYR A 116 -16.42 5.17 -17.57
N MET A 117 -16.26 4.58 -18.74
CA MET A 117 -17.31 4.27 -19.70
C MET A 117 -17.24 2.77 -20.06
N PRO A 118 -18.03 1.90 -19.39
CA PRO A 118 -18.19 0.53 -19.81
C PRO A 118 -18.97 0.48 -21.13
N TYR A 119 -18.50 -0.30 -22.08
CA TYR A 119 -19.26 -0.62 -23.29
C TYR A 119 -20.40 -1.60 -23.01
N ASP A 120 -20.18 -2.49 -22.05
CA ASP A 120 -21.13 -3.50 -21.61
C ASP A 120 -21.38 -3.33 -20.10
N PRO A 121 -22.63 -3.31 -19.63
CA PRO A 121 -22.94 -3.08 -18.20
C PRO A 121 -22.40 -4.18 -17.26
N THR A 122 -21.98 -5.34 -17.83
CA THR A 122 -21.34 -6.41 -17.06
C THR A 122 -19.83 -6.21 -16.91
N ASP A 123 -19.22 -5.23 -17.59
CA ASP A 123 -17.80 -4.95 -17.48
C ASP A 123 -17.50 -4.04 -16.29
N SER A 124 -16.26 -4.07 -15.83
CA SER A 124 -15.77 -3.21 -14.74
C SER A 124 -14.32 -2.85 -14.97
N THR A 125 -13.96 -1.60 -14.69
CA THR A 125 -12.58 -1.16 -14.59
C THR A 125 -12.01 -1.44 -13.20
N SER A 126 -10.68 -1.46 -13.07
CA SER A 126 -10.04 -1.60 -11.76
C SER A 126 -8.79 -0.75 -11.60
N VAL A 127 -8.62 -0.24 -10.37
CA VAL A 127 -7.39 0.36 -9.86
C VAL A 127 -6.91 -0.51 -8.71
N LYS A 128 -5.72 -1.11 -8.83
CA LYS A 128 -5.14 -2.01 -7.84
C LYS A 128 -3.79 -1.49 -7.39
N VAL A 129 -3.49 -1.66 -6.11
CA VAL A 129 -2.21 -1.28 -5.50
C VAL A 129 -1.68 -2.45 -4.70
N LEU A 130 -0.41 -2.76 -4.89
CA LEU A 130 0.30 -3.79 -4.14
C LEU A 130 1.59 -3.17 -3.59
N LEU A 131 1.77 -3.21 -2.28
CA LEU A 131 3.02 -2.88 -1.60
C LEU A 131 3.71 -4.18 -1.19
N THR A 132 4.98 -4.34 -1.55
CA THR A 132 5.73 -5.58 -1.29
C THR A 132 7.07 -5.30 -0.65
N LYS A 133 7.66 -6.33 -0.05
CA LYS A 133 9.02 -6.34 0.48
C LYS A 133 9.74 -7.62 0.03
N TRP A 134 11.00 -7.50 -0.37
CA TRP A 134 11.81 -8.67 -0.69
C TRP A 134 12.16 -9.44 0.58
N ASN A 135 11.87 -10.73 0.58
CA ASN A 135 12.21 -11.66 1.66
C ASN A 135 13.44 -12.47 1.25
N THR A 136 14.56 -12.19 1.90
CA THR A 136 15.85 -12.87 1.62
C THR A 136 15.88 -14.34 2.03
N SER A 137 15.00 -14.74 2.95
CA SER A 137 14.94 -16.13 3.43
C SER A 137 14.19 -17.04 2.47
N THR A 138 13.10 -16.53 1.88
CA THR A 138 12.25 -17.29 0.92
C THR A 138 12.61 -17.02 -0.53
N MET A 139 13.42 -15.98 -0.80
CA MET A 139 13.72 -15.47 -2.14
C MET A 139 12.46 -15.09 -2.93
N LEU A 140 11.42 -14.62 -2.24
CA LEU A 140 10.14 -14.17 -2.79
C LEU A 140 9.80 -12.78 -2.28
N ARG A 141 8.77 -12.16 -2.85
CA ARG A 141 8.23 -10.92 -2.35
C ARG A 141 7.04 -11.18 -1.43
N ASP A 142 7.15 -10.71 -0.19
CA ASP A 142 6.04 -10.70 0.76
C ASP A 142 5.11 -9.52 0.46
N THR A 143 3.81 -9.75 0.59
CA THR A 143 2.80 -8.70 0.48
C THR A 143 2.74 -7.93 1.80
N ILE A 144 3.02 -6.62 1.74
CA ILE A 144 2.90 -5.71 2.88
C ILE A 144 1.49 -5.12 2.97
N ALA A 145 0.95 -4.66 1.83
CA ALA A 145 -0.41 -4.19 1.73
C ALA A 145 -0.99 -4.40 0.33
N TYR A 146 -2.30 -4.54 0.27
CA TYR A 146 -3.05 -4.66 -0.97
C TYR A 146 -4.32 -3.82 -0.92
N GLY A 147 -4.67 -3.18 -2.04
CA GLY A 147 -5.93 -2.48 -2.24
C GLY A 147 -6.44 -2.67 -3.66
N ALA A 148 -7.76 -2.74 -3.82
CA ALA A 148 -8.40 -2.79 -5.13
C ALA A 148 -9.73 -2.05 -5.10
N SER A 149 -9.95 -1.19 -6.08
CA SER A 149 -11.23 -0.54 -6.35
C SER A 149 -11.73 -0.95 -7.72
N TYR A 150 -13.02 -1.21 -7.82
CA TYR A 150 -13.69 -1.61 -9.05
C TYR A 150 -14.84 -0.65 -9.32
N TYR A 151 -14.99 -0.25 -10.58
CA TYR A 151 -16.07 0.64 -11.03
C TYR A 151 -16.81 -0.05 -12.17
N ASN A 152 -18.12 -0.17 -12.06
CA ASN A 152 -19.01 -0.77 -13.04
C ASN A 152 -20.08 0.21 -13.55
N ALA A 153 -20.22 1.36 -12.91
CA ALA A 153 -21.15 2.39 -13.34
C ALA A 153 -20.46 3.42 -14.24
N MET A 154 -21.16 3.86 -15.27
CA MET A 154 -20.71 4.91 -16.18
C MET A 154 -20.54 6.25 -15.46
N ALA A 155 -19.41 6.90 -15.70
CA ALA A 155 -19.12 8.24 -15.17
C ALA A 155 -18.49 9.12 -16.26
N HIS A 156 -19.28 10.01 -16.84
CA HIS A 156 -18.88 10.92 -17.93
C HIS A 156 -18.06 12.13 -17.44
N SER A 157 -18.09 12.41 -16.15
CA SER A 157 -17.36 13.53 -15.55
C SER A 157 -16.27 13.00 -14.64
N TRP A 158 -15.20 13.78 -14.52
CA TRP A 158 -14.12 13.48 -13.57
C TRP A 158 -14.65 13.44 -12.13
N PHE A 159 -14.31 12.41 -11.40
CA PHE A 159 -14.52 12.32 -9.97
C PHE A 159 -13.27 11.77 -9.27
N VAL A 160 -13.19 12.00 -7.96
CA VAL A 160 -12.07 11.49 -7.16
C VAL A 160 -12.39 10.07 -6.72
N GLY A 161 -11.61 9.13 -7.22
CA GLY A 161 -11.59 7.75 -6.75
C GLY A 161 -10.54 7.54 -5.65
N SER A 162 -10.74 6.52 -4.83
CA SER A 162 -9.80 6.13 -3.78
C SER A 162 -9.70 4.62 -3.69
N THR A 163 -8.46 4.11 -3.63
CA THR A 163 -8.17 2.72 -3.34
C THR A 163 -7.50 2.63 -1.98
N TYR A 164 -8.23 2.14 -0.97
CA TYR A 164 -7.72 1.94 0.38
C TYR A 164 -6.83 0.72 0.46
N LEU A 165 -5.76 0.83 1.25
CA LEU A 165 -4.77 -0.22 1.43
C LEU A 165 -5.04 -1.01 2.71
N ASN A 166 -5.19 -2.32 2.57
CA ASN A 166 -5.27 -3.26 3.67
C ASN A 166 -3.88 -3.82 3.95
N TYR A 167 -3.31 -3.47 5.11
CA TYR A 167 -2.00 -3.88 5.55
C TYR A 167 -2.02 -5.28 6.17
N GLN A 168 -1.16 -6.17 5.68
CA GLN A 168 -0.99 -7.54 6.16
C GLN A 168 0.28 -7.70 7.02
N SER A 169 1.16 -6.69 7.01
CA SER A 169 2.40 -6.67 7.78
C SER A 169 2.66 -5.28 8.35
N GLY A 170 3.31 -5.23 9.52
CA GLY A 170 3.85 -4.01 10.13
C GLY A 170 5.11 -3.47 9.44
N ASP A 171 5.71 -4.24 8.53
CA ASP A 171 6.95 -3.88 7.85
C ASP A 171 6.77 -2.70 6.89
N ALA A 172 7.86 -1.96 6.66
CA ALA A 172 7.93 -1.01 5.56
C ALA A 172 8.10 -1.77 4.23
N PRO A 173 7.37 -1.40 3.17
CA PRO A 173 7.61 -1.96 1.85
C PRO A 173 8.97 -1.52 1.29
N ASP A 174 9.46 -2.19 0.26
CA ASP A 174 10.58 -1.74 -0.58
C ASP A 174 10.13 -1.45 -2.02
N SER A 175 8.89 -1.84 -2.36
CA SER A 175 8.33 -1.65 -3.70
C SER A 175 6.83 -1.40 -3.66
N ALA A 176 6.36 -0.52 -4.57
CA ALA A 176 4.95 -0.33 -4.89
C ALA A 176 4.69 -0.69 -6.35
N LEU A 177 3.52 -1.28 -6.59
CA LEU A 177 3.00 -1.62 -7.89
C LEU A 177 1.56 -1.11 -7.98
N ILE A 178 1.29 -0.29 -9.00
CA ILE A 178 -0.06 0.17 -9.34
C ILE A 178 -0.45 -0.48 -10.66
N ILE A 179 -1.65 -1.04 -10.72
CA ILE A 179 -2.19 -1.70 -11.91
C ILE A 179 -3.52 -1.02 -12.24
N LEU A 180 -3.59 -0.48 -13.43
CA LEU A 180 -4.76 0.22 -13.99
C LEU A 180 -5.30 -0.61 -15.15
N SER A 181 -6.59 -0.89 -15.17
CA SER A 181 -7.21 -1.70 -16.24
C SER A 181 -8.55 -1.12 -16.68
N SER A 182 -8.76 -1.01 -17.97
CA SER A 182 -10.03 -0.51 -18.55
C SER A 182 -11.17 -1.54 -18.51
N SER A 183 -10.88 -2.81 -18.25
CA SER A 183 -11.86 -3.89 -18.21
C SER A 183 -11.51 -4.93 -17.14
N SER A 184 -12.46 -5.78 -16.84
CA SER A 184 -12.32 -6.96 -15.97
C SER A 184 -11.49 -8.10 -16.62
N SER A 185 -11.52 -9.29 -16.02
CA SER A 185 -10.84 -10.49 -16.57
C SER A 185 -11.43 -10.98 -17.90
N SER A 186 -12.64 -10.56 -18.24
CA SER A 186 -13.30 -10.82 -19.53
C SER A 186 -13.51 -9.49 -20.27
N PRO A 187 -12.46 -8.94 -20.91
CA PRO A 187 -12.49 -7.59 -21.42
C PRO A 187 -13.52 -7.40 -22.53
N LYS A 188 -14.20 -6.26 -22.50
CA LYS A 188 -15.21 -5.87 -23.49
C LYS A 188 -14.66 -4.80 -24.43
N ASN A 189 -14.71 -5.07 -25.73
CA ASN A 189 -14.24 -4.11 -26.73
C ASN A 189 -14.99 -2.79 -26.62
N GLY A 190 -14.26 -1.68 -26.51
CA GLY A 190 -14.83 -0.34 -26.37
C GLY A 190 -14.96 0.18 -24.95
N SER A 191 -14.83 -0.65 -23.92
CA SER A 191 -14.74 -0.15 -22.53
C SER A 191 -13.47 0.65 -22.31
N TYR A 192 -13.58 1.83 -21.69
CA TYR A 192 -12.42 2.68 -21.47
C TYR A 192 -12.46 3.46 -20.14
N ILE A 193 -11.28 3.84 -19.69
CA ILE A 193 -11.05 4.60 -18.47
C ILE A 193 -10.09 5.76 -18.75
N TYR A 194 -10.36 6.92 -18.16
CA TYR A 194 -9.43 8.03 -18.03
C TYR A 194 -8.94 8.11 -16.60
N LEU A 195 -7.65 8.30 -16.42
CA LEU A 195 -7.01 8.40 -15.11
C LEU A 195 -6.00 9.54 -15.10
N ASP A 196 -5.97 10.27 -13.99
CA ASP A 196 -5.05 11.37 -13.77
C ASP A 196 -4.80 11.61 -12.28
N ASN A 197 -3.76 12.36 -11.95
CA ASN A 197 -3.48 12.87 -10.61
C ASN A 197 -3.44 11.78 -9.51
N LEU A 198 -2.65 10.74 -9.74
CA LEU A 198 -2.50 9.64 -8.79
C LEU A 198 -1.66 10.07 -7.59
N LEU A 199 -2.22 10.04 -6.40
CA LEU A 199 -1.56 10.51 -5.17
C LEU A 199 -1.76 9.54 -4.02
N PHE A 200 -0.69 9.06 -3.44
CA PHE A 200 -0.76 8.37 -2.15
C PHE A 200 -1.07 9.37 -1.03
N THR A 201 -2.04 9.04 -0.19
CA THR A 201 -2.52 9.90 0.90
C THR A 201 -2.61 9.15 2.22
N GLY A 202 -2.56 9.93 3.30
CA GLY A 202 -2.53 9.39 4.66
C GLY A 202 -1.21 8.69 4.99
N SER A 203 -1.04 8.35 6.25
CA SER A 203 0.07 7.54 6.72
C SER A 203 -0.45 6.54 7.72
N VAL A 204 -0.26 5.26 7.43
CA VAL A 204 -0.44 4.22 8.43
C VAL A 204 0.85 4.18 9.23
N ILE A 205 0.87 4.85 10.38
CA ILE A 205 1.94 4.69 11.36
C ILE A 205 1.85 3.23 11.80
N GLY A 206 2.77 2.41 11.31
CA GLY A 206 2.93 1.06 11.82
C GLY A 206 3.32 1.13 13.28
N ILE A 207 2.35 1.00 14.18
CA ILE A 207 2.67 0.32 15.42
C ILE A 207 3.12 -1.05 14.91
N ASN A 208 4.38 -1.43 15.15
CA ASN A 208 4.83 -2.80 14.97
C ASN A 208 4.01 -3.66 15.95
N GLU A 209 2.78 -3.97 15.59
CA GLU A 209 2.16 -5.19 16.03
C GLU A 209 2.88 -6.31 15.27
N GLN A 210 4.11 -6.60 15.66
CA GLN A 210 4.55 -7.98 15.54
C GLN A 210 3.44 -8.74 16.21
N SER A 211 2.75 -9.56 15.43
CA SER A 211 1.79 -10.53 15.91
C SER A 211 2.50 -11.53 16.83
N VAL A 212 2.79 -11.09 18.03
CA VAL A 212 2.84 -12.00 19.15
C VAL A 212 1.39 -12.46 19.25
N ASN A 213 1.16 -13.73 18.97
CA ASN A 213 -0.17 -14.33 19.03
C ASN A 213 -0.86 -13.82 20.30
N GLN A 214 -1.97 -13.09 20.12
CA GLN A 214 -2.74 -12.52 21.25
C GLN A 214 -3.20 -13.62 22.22
N GLU A 215 -3.12 -14.87 21.80
CA GLU A 215 -3.43 -16.08 22.56
C GLU A 215 -2.37 -16.46 23.60
N ASP A 216 -1.15 -15.89 23.54
CA ASP A 216 -0.04 -16.23 24.45
C ASP A 216 -0.09 -15.50 25.80
N VAL A 217 -0.95 -14.51 25.99
CA VAL A 217 -1.08 -13.73 27.23
C VAL A 217 -2.49 -13.77 27.77
N LEU A 218 -2.65 -14.32 28.95
CA LEU A 218 -3.87 -14.30 29.73
C LEU A 218 -3.79 -13.20 30.79
N ILE A 219 -4.87 -12.45 30.96
CA ILE A 219 -5.03 -11.44 32.02
C ILE A 219 -6.36 -11.66 32.69
N TYR A 220 -6.33 -12.04 33.97
CA TYR A 220 -7.52 -12.33 34.71
C TYR A 220 -7.39 -12.03 36.22
N PRO A 221 -8.51 -11.68 36.86
CA PRO A 221 -9.80 -11.29 36.29
C PRO A 221 -9.70 -9.92 35.60
N ASN A 222 -10.49 -9.69 34.56
CA ASN A 222 -10.66 -8.39 33.94
C ASN A 222 -12.16 -8.25 33.56
N PRO A 223 -12.95 -7.39 34.22
CA PRO A 223 -12.58 -6.41 35.28
C PRO A 223 -12.04 -7.01 36.58
N THR A 224 -11.26 -6.23 37.35
CA THR A 224 -10.73 -6.63 38.65
C THR A 224 -11.03 -5.56 39.72
N VAL A 225 -11.02 -6.00 40.99
CA VAL A 225 -11.20 -5.11 42.16
C VAL A 225 -9.91 -5.00 42.97
N GLU A 226 -9.30 -6.14 43.33
CA GLU A 226 -8.18 -6.20 44.27
C GLU A 226 -6.87 -6.54 43.61
N SER A 227 -6.86 -7.47 42.66
CA SER A 227 -5.66 -7.90 41.98
C SER A 227 -5.98 -8.56 40.66
N LEU A 228 -5.02 -8.51 39.72
CA LEU A 228 -5.08 -9.24 38.46
C LEU A 228 -3.80 -10.06 38.27
N THR A 229 -3.94 -11.18 37.57
CA THR A 229 -2.82 -12.04 37.19
C THR A 229 -2.59 -11.90 35.69
N VAL A 230 -1.33 -11.73 35.33
CA VAL A 230 -0.85 -11.77 33.94
C VAL A 230 -0.03 -13.05 33.78
N GLU A 231 -0.45 -13.92 32.86
CA GLU A 231 0.21 -15.22 32.61
C GLU A 231 0.59 -15.37 31.15
N LEU A 232 1.77 -15.95 30.90
CA LEU A 232 2.32 -16.26 29.57
C LEU A 232 2.17 -17.76 29.31
N LYS A 233 1.37 -18.14 28.29
CA LYS A 233 1.08 -19.56 27.98
C LYS A 233 2.29 -20.36 27.52
N ASN A 234 3.21 -19.73 26.78
CA ASN A 234 4.30 -20.44 26.11
C ASN A 234 5.63 -19.71 26.33
N ASN A 235 6.26 -19.78 27.57
CA ASN A 235 7.54 -19.09 27.68
C ASN A 235 8.52 -19.48 28.76
N VAL A 236 9.80 -19.40 28.34
CA VAL A 236 11.02 -19.59 29.13
C VAL A 236 11.83 -18.29 29.22
N ALA A 237 11.32 -17.15 28.71
CA ALA A 237 12.03 -15.87 28.68
C ALA A 237 11.42 -14.84 29.63
N ILE A 238 12.26 -14.02 30.27
CA ILE A 238 11.85 -12.91 31.13
C ILE A 238 11.06 -11.90 30.30
N ALA A 239 9.89 -11.54 30.76
CA ALA A 239 9.05 -10.47 30.25
C ALA A 239 9.00 -9.31 31.25
N GLU A 240 8.80 -8.13 30.74
CA GLU A 240 8.55 -6.92 31.53
C GLU A 240 7.11 -6.48 31.34
N ILE A 241 6.43 -6.15 32.43
CA ILE A 241 5.11 -5.54 32.44
C ILE A 241 5.21 -4.08 32.91
N ALA A 242 4.57 -3.18 32.17
CA ALA A 242 4.31 -1.79 32.60
C ALA A 242 2.82 -1.53 32.49
N VAL A 243 2.24 -0.87 33.50
CA VAL A 243 0.85 -0.47 33.52
C VAL A 243 0.76 1.05 33.60
N CYS A 244 -0.05 1.65 32.72
CA CYS A 244 -0.28 3.08 32.68
C CYS A 244 -1.79 3.38 32.82
N ASP A 245 -2.12 4.53 33.42
CA ASP A 245 -3.46 5.09 33.41
C ASP A 245 -3.81 5.69 32.02
N ILE A 246 -5.03 6.22 31.87
CA ILE A 246 -5.51 6.83 30.62
C ILE A 246 -4.72 8.09 30.22
N MET A 247 -3.99 8.71 31.13
CA MET A 247 -3.13 9.88 30.88
C MET A 247 -1.70 9.47 30.50
N GLY A 248 -1.41 8.15 30.45
CA GLY A 248 -0.08 7.63 30.16
C GLY A 248 0.87 7.61 31.36
N LYS A 249 0.41 7.97 32.57
CA LYS A 249 1.23 7.89 33.78
C LYS A 249 1.42 6.43 34.17
N GLN A 250 2.68 6.00 34.28
CA GLN A 250 3.03 4.65 34.72
C GLN A 250 2.71 4.48 36.21
N VAL A 251 1.88 3.50 36.52
CA VAL A 251 1.44 3.16 37.88
C VAL A 251 2.09 1.89 38.43
N PHE A 252 2.59 1.01 37.53
CA PHE A 252 3.25 -0.22 37.92
C PHE A 252 4.27 -0.65 36.86
N ARG A 253 5.38 -1.29 37.30
CA ARG A 253 6.36 -1.92 36.41
C ARG A 253 7.11 -3.01 37.17
N THR A 254 7.28 -4.18 36.52
CA THR A 254 8.12 -5.27 37.04
C THR A 254 8.51 -6.22 35.92
N SER A 255 9.52 -7.07 36.19
CA SER A 255 9.87 -8.18 35.32
C SER A 255 9.39 -9.50 35.91
N PHE A 256 8.97 -10.43 35.06
CA PHE A 256 8.47 -11.75 35.48
C PHE A 256 8.80 -12.83 34.45
N LEU A 257 8.78 -14.09 34.87
CA LEU A 257 9.15 -15.22 33.99
C LEU A 257 7.92 -15.88 33.35
N LYS A 258 6.96 -16.31 34.16
CA LYS A 258 5.76 -17.05 33.70
C LYS A 258 4.47 -16.32 34.00
N SER A 259 4.33 -15.85 35.21
CA SER A 259 3.16 -15.10 35.67
C SER A 259 3.54 -14.08 36.71
N VAL A 260 2.71 -13.05 36.83
CA VAL A 260 2.79 -12.00 37.86
C VAL A 260 1.41 -11.60 38.31
N THR A 261 1.23 -11.49 39.63
CA THR A 261 0.01 -10.93 40.22
C THR A 261 0.27 -9.48 40.61
N VAL A 262 -0.57 -8.59 40.13
CA VAL A 262 -0.49 -7.15 40.35
C VAL A 262 -1.61 -6.76 41.32
N ASN A 263 -1.25 -6.20 42.46
CA ASN A 263 -2.21 -5.66 43.43
C ASN A 263 -2.73 -4.29 42.92
N THR A 264 -4.04 -4.17 42.81
CA THR A 264 -4.73 -2.99 42.26
C THR A 264 -5.56 -2.23 43.30
N MET A 265 -5.57 -2.66 44.54
CA MET A 265 -6.42 -2.07 45.63
C MET A 265 -6.16 -0.57 45.84
N ALA A 266 -4.92 -0.12 45.62
CA ALA A 266 -4.55 1.29 45.77
C ALA A 266 -4.78 2.14 44.50
N TRP A 267 -5.31 1.55 43.43
CA TRP A 267 -5.51 2.26 42.17
C TRP A 267 -6.91 2.85 42.09
N ALA A 268 -7.04 3.99 41.42
CA ALA A 268 -8.34 4.57 41.15
C ALA A 268 -9.15 3.67 40.21
N ARG A 269 -10.48 3.62 40.41
CA ARG A 269 -11.36 2.91 39.48
C ARG A 269 -11.27 3.51 38.08
N GLY A 270 -11.28 2.67 37.05
CA GLY A 270 -11.19 3.15 35.68
C GLY A 270 -10.46 2.21 34.74
N THR A 271 -10.11 2.75 33.57
CA THR A 271 -9.39 2.03 32.51
C THR A 271 -7.88 2.26 32.64
N TYR A 272 -7.14 1.15 32.49
CA TYR A 272 -5.68 1.15 32.43
C TYR A 272 -5.19 0.37 31.21
N PHE A 273 -3.96 0.62 30.81
CA PHE A 273 -3.31 -0.08 29.70
C PHE A 273 -2.09 -0.84 30.21
N ILE A 274 -2.04 -2.12 29.93
CA ILE A 274 -0.90 -2.99 30.22
C ILE A 274 -0.07 -3.12 28.96
N LYS A 275 1.23 -2.84 29.08
CA LYS A 275 2.24 -3.14 28.07
C LYS A 275 3.14 -4.26 28.58
N ILE A 276 3.24 -5.37 27.83
CA ILE A 276 4.13 -6.49 28.11
C ILE A 276 5.18 -6.54 27.03
N SER A 277 6.44 -6.45 27.40
CA SER A 277 7.57 -6.47 26.46
C SER A 277 8.47 -7.68 26.72
N ARG A 278 9.00 -8.27 25.65
CA ARG A 278 9.95 -9.39 25.70
C ARG A 278 11.21 -9.01 24.94
N ASN A 279 12.37 -9.11 25.57
CA ASN A 279 13.69 -8.91 24.95
C ASN A 279 13.81 -7.64 24.10
N ASN A 280 13.18 -6.53 24.48
CA ASN A 280 13.14 -5.24 23.78
C ASN A 280 12.70 -5.28 22.29
N LYS A 281 12.11 -6.39 21.82
CA LYS A 281 11.78 -6.56 20.38
C LYS A 281 10.30 -6.62 20.07
N SER A 282 9.44 -6.98 21.03
CA SER A 282 7.99 -7.05 20.81
C SER A 282 7.22 -6.63 22.07
N SER A 283 6.11 -5.96 21.91
CA SER A 283 5.23 -5.61 23.02
C SER A 283 3.77 -5.94 22.72
N ILE A 284 3.06 -6.44 23.74
CA ILE A 284 1.62 -6.67 23.73
C ILE A 284 0.97 -5.58 24.56
N ASN A 285 -0.05 -4.93 24.02
CA ASN A 285 -0.85 -3.95 24.74
C ASN A 285 -2.24 -4.52 24.99
N LYS A 286 -2.71 -4.45 26.24
CA LYS A 286 -4.05 -4.91 26.65
C LYS A 286 -4.71 -3.85 27.51
N LYS A 287 -6.03 -3.72 27.36
CA LYS A 287 -6.88 -2.87 28.21
C LYS A 287 -7.35 -3.68 29.40
N ILE A 288 -7.29 -3.09 30.60
CA ILE A 288 -7.89 -3.63 31.83
C ILE A 288 -8.83 -2.62 32.46
N ILE A 289 -9.77 -3.10 33.27
CA ILE A 289 -10.74 -2.29 33.98
C ILE A 289 -10.64 -2.58 35.48
N ILE A 290 -10.43 -1.53 36.29
CA ILE A 290 -10.44 -1.56 37.76
C ILE A 290 -11.84 -1.09 38.23
N GLN A 291 -12.49 -1.88 39.06
CA GLN A 291 -13.84 -1.60 39.61
C GLN A 291 -13.81 -1.27 41.09
#